data_92d6b144f8e36bd48f4e88715e5d939b
#
_entry.id   92d6b144f8e36bd48f4e88715e5d939b
#
_cell.length_a   1.000
_cell.length_b   1.000
_cell.length_c   1.000
_cell.angle_alpha   90.00
_cell.angle_beta   90.00
_cell.angle_gamma   90.00
#
_symmetry.space_group_name_H-M   'P 1'
#
loop_
_entity.id
_entity.type
_entity.pdbx_description
1 polymer ?
#
loop_
_entity_poly.entity_id
_entity_poly.type
_entity_poly.pdbx_seq_one_letter_code
_entity_poly.pdbx_strand_id
1 'polypeptide(L)'
;MLVKSDPTGYNAIWLNNSFANDAEGHASVWENDVICGGTIAGDAEAMRDLIRGIYELTCKDVNDQTALQYLMRRSPFKEISRTPKNAEGFCATLSWQCGAGKAKLGHALTDDCVFFDTASVQVLTPNRRTPFAIVHQYDRDSFWNNAIIRKFGQ
;
A
#
# COMPACT_ATOMS: atom_id res chain seq x y z
N MET A 1 -6.95 2.11 5.64
CA MET A 1 -7.63 3.44 5.49
C MET A 1 -8.56 3.34 4.30
N LEU A 2 -9.84 3.68 4.45
CA LEU A 2 -10.81 3.70 3.35
C LEU A 2 -10.47 4.81 2.35
N VAL A 3 -10.70 4.58 1.06
CA VAL A 3 -10.50 5.62 0.02
C VAL A 3 -11.32 6.88 0.34
N LYS A 4 -12.59 6.69 0.74
CA LYS A 4 -13.50 7.78 1.11
C LYS A 4 -13.08 8.61 2.33
N SER A 5 -12.17 8.12 3.17
CA SER A 5 -11.69 8.86 4.34
C SER A 5 -10.69 9.97 4.00
N ASP A 6 -10.17 9.99 2.78
CA ASP A 6 -9.32 11.06 2.24
C ASP A 6 -9.77 11.41 0.81
N PRO A 7 -10.87 12.17 0.67
CA PRO A 7 -11.45 12.46 -0.65
C PRO A 7 -10.59 13.38 -1.52
N THR A 8 -9.57 14.01 -0.94
CA THR A 8 -8.60 14.86 -1.66
C THR A 8 -7.27 14.15 -1.91
N GLY A 9 -7.12 12.94 -1.42
CA GLY A 9 -5.92 12.13 -1.60
C GLY A 9 -5.80 11.56 -3.01
N TYR A 10 -4.59 11.17 -3.39
CA TYR A 10 -4.30 10.63 -4.72
C TYR A 10 -5.20 9.46 -5.11
N ASN A 11 -5.50 8.53 -4.19
CA ASN A 11 -6.36 7.39 -4.49
C ASN A 11 -7.78 7.82 -4.87
N ALA A 12 -8.33 8.83 -4.21
CA ALA A 12 -9.65 9.37 -4.56
C ALA A 12 -9.63 10.10 -5.90
N ILE A 13 -8.59 10.90 -6.15
CA ILE A 13 -8.41 11.62 -7.43
C ILE A 13 -8.28 10.62 -8.58
N TRP A 14 -7.44 9.60 -8.45
CA TRP A 14 -7.27 8.58 -9.48
C TRP A 14 -8.54 7.78 -9.72
N LEU A 15 -9.26 7.43 -8.65
CA LEU A 15 -10.54 6.74 -8.76
C LEU A 15 -11.59 7.56 -9.52
N ASN A 16 -11.74 8.83 -9.14
CA ASN A 16 -12.69 9.75 -9.79
C ASN A 16 -12.38 9.92 -11.27
N ASN A 17 -11.10 10.02 -11.63
CA ASN A 17 -10.69 10.14 -13.03
C ASN A 17 -10.91 8.84 -13.81
N SER A 18 -10.62 7.69 -13.19
CA SER A 18 -10.71 6.38 -13.86
C SER A 18 -12.12 5.88 -14.06
N PHE A 19 -13.03 6.16 -13.12
CA PHE A 19 -14.42 5.65 -13.11
C PHE A 19 -15.46 6.76 -13.03
N ALA A 20 -15.18 7.90 -13.65
CA ALA A 20 -16.10 9.06 -13.68
C ALA A 20 -17.51 8.69 -14.22
N ASN A 21 -17.59 7.75 -15.14
CA ASN A 21 -18.80 7.30 -15.80
C ASN A 21 -19.24 5.87 -15.43
N ASP A 22 -18.59 5.25 -14.43
CA ASP A 22 -18.91 3.91 -13.92
C ASP A 22 -19.17 3.96 -12.41
N ALA A 23 -20.40 4.21 -12.03
CA ALA A 23 -20.80 4.34 -10.64
C ALA A 23 -20.58 3.06 -9.83
N GLU A 24 -20.74 1.87 -10.43
CA GLU A 24 -20.52 0.59 -9.76
C GLU A 24 -19.02 0.34 -9.54
N GLY A 25 -18.20 0.58 -10.56
CA GLY A 25 -16.76 0.49 -10.48
C GLY A 25 -16.22 1.44 -9.44
N HIS A 26 -16.67 2.69 -9.45
CA HIS A 26 -16.32 3.70 -8.46
C HIS A 26 -16.67 3.25 -7.03
N ALA A 27 -17.92 2.87 -6.78
CA ALA A 27 -18.40 2.47 -5.46
C ALA A 27 -17.63 1.26 -4.92
N SER A 28 -17.28 0.30 -5.78
CA SER A 28 -16.54 -0.90 -5.37
C SER A 28 -15.15 -0.60 -4.79
N VAL A 29 -14.54 0.51 -5.15
CA VAL A 29 -13.24 0.98 -4.62
C VAL A 29 -13.43 2.00 -3.50
N TRP A 30 -14.35 2.94 -3.66
CA TRP A 30 -14.60 4.06 -2.76
C TRP A 30 -14.88 3.64 -1.31
N GLU A 31 -15.68 2.60 -1.13
CA GLU A 31 -16.11 2.10 0.17
C GLU A 31 -15.10 1.14 0.82
N ASN A 32 -13.94 0.93 0.21
CA ASN A 32 -12.98 -0.07 0.66
C ASN A 32 -11.63 0.52 1.03
N ASP A 33 -10.83 -0.29 1.77
CA ASP A 33 -9.47 0.06 2.13
C ASP A 33 -8.57 0.18 0.89
N VAL A 34 -7.63 1.11 0.95
CA VAL A 34 -6.58 1.24 -0.07
C VAL A 34 -5.69 0.02 -0.04
N ILE A 35 -5.57 -0.67 -1.18
CA ILE A 35 -4.58 -1.72 -1.40
C ILE A 35 -3.37 -1.07 -2.06
N CYS A 36 -2.19 -1.20 -1.45
CA CYS A 36 -0.96 -0.68 -2.05
C CYS A 36 -0.47 -1.61 -3.17
N GLY A 37 -0.28 -1.08 -4.37
CA GLY A 37 0.23 -1.82 -5.52
C GLY A 37 1.75 -1.97 -5.56
N GLY A 38 2.47 -1.42 -4.59
CA GLY A 38 3.93 -1.41 -4.61
C GLY A 38 4.60 -2.74 -4.28
N THR A 39 3.86 -3.69 -3.72
CA THR A 39 4.36 -5.04 -3.44
C THR A 39 3.25 -6.05 -3.67
N ILE A 40 3.39 -6.87 -4.70
CA ILE A 40 2.47 -7.93 -5.04
C ILE A 40 3.28 -9.21 -5.27
N ALA A 41 2.85 -10.31 -4.68
CA ALA A 41 3.46 -11.62 -4.87
C ALA A 41 2.38 -12.69 -4.94
N GLY A 42 2.61 -13.75 -5.69
CA GLY A 42 1.65 -14.82 -5.83
C GLY A 42 2.12 -15.92 -6.79
N ASP A 43 1.24 -16.86 -7.05
CA ASP A 43 1.41 -17.87 -8.08
C ASP A 43 1.58 -17.23 -9.46
N ALA A 44 2.43 -17.81 -10.30
CA ALA A 44 2.80 -17.23 -11.60
C ALA A 44 1.60 -17.07 -12.55
N GLU A 45 0.64 -17.99 -12.49
CA GLU A 45 -0.56 -17.92 -13.33
C GLU A 45 -1.52 -16.84 -12.84
N ALA A 46 -1.80 -16.79 -11.54
CA ALA A 46 -2.63 -15.77 -10.95
C ALA A 46 -2.03 -14.36 -11.14
N MET A 47 -0.70 -14.23 -11.00
CA MET A 47 0.01 -12.96 -11.24
C MET A 47 -0.06 -12.52 -12.69
N ARG A 48 0.11 -13.45 -13.63
CA ARG A 48 -0.02 -13.15 -15.07
C ARG A 48 -1.41 -12.63 -15.40
N ASP A 49 -2.44 -13.28 -14.86
CA ASP A 49 -3.84 -12.91 -15.13
C ASP A 49 -4.19 -11.57 -14.48
N LEU A 50 -3.70 -11.29 -13.27
CA LEU A 50 -3.85 -9.99 -12.61
C LEU A 50 -3.17 -8.87 -13.41
N ILE A 51 -1.91 -9.08 -13.83
CA ILE A 51 -1.15 -8.09 -14.62
C ILE A 51 -1.84 -7.83 -15.96
N ARG A 52 -2.36 -8.87 -16.62
CA ARG A 52 -3.14 -8.71 -17.85
C ARG A 52 -4.39 -7.87 -17.62
N GLY A 53 -5.15 -8.15 -16.56
CA GLY A 53 -6.34 -7.37 -16.22
C GLY A 53 -6.01 -5.90 -15.91
N ILE A 54 -4.93 -5.64 -15.19
CA ILE A 54 -4.45 -4.26 -14.95
C ILE A 54 -4.12 -3.58 -16.29
N TYR A 55 -3.35 -4.25 -17.15
CA TYR A 55 -2.98 -3.72 -18.46
C TYR A 55 -4.21 -3.40 -19.33
N GLU A 56 -5.20 -4.30 -19.38
CA GLU A 56 -6.43 -4.09 -20.16
C GLU A 56 -7.26 -2.88 -19.66
N LEU A 57 -7.24 -2.63 -18.35
CA LEU A 57 -7.89 -1.45 -17.77
C LEU A 57 -7.08 -0.18 -18.03
N THR A 58 -5.76 -0.23 -17.92
CA THR A 58 -4.91 0.94 -18.18
C THR A 58 -4.95 1.37 -19.66
N CYS A 59 -5.15 0.44 -20.59
CA CYS A 59 -5.41 0.77 -21.98
C CYS A 59 -6.74 1.51 -22.21
N LYS A 60 -7.61 1.61 -21.19
CA LYS A 60 -8.87 2.36 -21.16
C LYS A 60 -8.78 3.59 -20.23
N ASP A 61 -7.59 4.14 -20.08
CA ASP A 61 -7.31 5.32 -19.25
C ASP A 61 -7.58 5.14 -17.75
N VAL A 62 -7.70 3.90 -17.25
CA VAL A 62 -7.77 3.62 -15.81
C VAL A 62 -6.36 3.64 -15.22
N ASN A 63 -6.15 4.42 -14.15
CA ASN A 63 -4.89 4.43 -13.42
C ASN A 63 -4.56 3.02 -12.87
N ASP A 64 -3.31 2.58 -12.95
CA ASP A 64 -2.86 1.23 -12.58
C ASP A 64 -3.16 0.87 -11.12
N GLN A 65 -2.96 1.79 -10.19
CA GLN A 65 -3.30 1.62 -8.78
C GLN A 65 -4.82 1.44 -8.59
N THR A 66 -5.62 2.16 -9.36
CA THR A 66 -7.10 2.04 -9.35
C THR A 66 -7.54 0.74 -10.00
N ALA A 67 -6.91 0.34 -11.11
CA ALA A 67 -7.16 -0.94 -11.78
C ALA A 67 -6.89 -2.13 -10.84
N LEU A 68 -5.76 -2.11 -10.12
CA LEU A 68 -5.47 -3.10 -9.10
C LEU A 68 -6.57 -3.14 -8.03
N GLN A 69 -6.93 -2.00 -7.46
CA GLN A 69 -7.95 -1.93 -6.42
C GLN A 69 -9.30 -2.45 -6.88
N TYR A 70 -9.66 -2.19 -8.13
CA TYR A 70 -10.89 -2.66 -8.75
C TYR A 70 -10.90 -4.18 -8.93
N LEU A 71 -9.81 -4.74 -9.50
CA LEU A 71 -9.69 -6.18 -9.77
C LEU A 71 -9.65 -7.00 -8.49
N MET A 72 -8.90 -6.56 -7.48
CA MET A 72 -8.76 -7.25 -6.19
C MET A 72 -10.08 -7.37 -5.40
N ARG A 73 -11.15 -6.71 -5.85
CA ARG A 73 -12.49 -6.78 -5.24
C ARG A 73 -13.48 -7.57 -6.07
N ARG A 74 -13.03 -8.19 -7.13
CA ARG A 74 -13.84 -8.99 -8.06
C ARG A 74 -13.30 -10.40 -8.23
N SER A 75 -14.18 -11.32 -8.54
CA SER A 75 -13.81 -12.68 -8.91
C SER A 75 -12.90 -12.67 -10.15
N PRO A 76 -11.89 -13.54 -10.21
CA PRO A 76 -11.49 -14.52 -9.20
C PRO A 76 -10.58 -13.96 -8.11
N PHE A 77 -10.02 -12.74 -8.28
CA PHE A 77 -8.97 -12.22 -7.40
C PHE A 77 -9.43 -11.99 -5.97
N LYS A 78 -10.69 -11.60 -5.77
CA LYS A 78 -11.26 -11.40 -4.44
C LYS A 78 -11.18 -12.65 -3.57
N GLU A 79 -11.37 -13.82 -4.15
CA GLU A 79 -11.41 -15.11 -3.45
C GLU A 79 -10.03 -15.69 -3.20
N ILE A 80 -9.09 -15.43 -4.10
CA ILE A 80 -7.74 -16.04 -4.04
C ILE A 80 -6.68 -15.12 -3.44
N SER A 81 -7.02 -13.85 -3.19
CA SER A 81 -6.05 -12.85 -2.73
C SER A 81 -6.13 -12.61 -1.23
N ARG A 82 -4.98 -12.22 -0.68
CA ARG A 82 -4.87 -11.71 0.69
C ARG A 82 -4.11 -10.39 0.69
N THR A 83 -4.63 -9.42 1.41
CA THR A 83 -3.98 -8.12 1.64
C THR A 83 -3.56 -8.03 3.11
N PRO A 84 -2.32 -8.47 3.45
CA PRO A 84 -1.86 -8.44 4.83
C PRO A 84 -1.73 -6.99 5.32
N LYS A 85 -2.09 -6.77 6.59
CA LYS A 85 -1.88 -5.49 7.27
C LYS A 85 -0.46 -5.42 7.83
N ASN A 86 0.01 -4.21 8.12
CA ASN A 86 1.32 -4.01 8.75
C ASN A 86 1.47 -4.79 10.06
N ALA A 87 0.40 -4.95 10.84
CA ALA A 87 0.42 -5.74 12.08
C ALA A 87 0.76 -7.23 11.88
N GLU A 88 0.58 -7.76 10.67
CA GLU A 88 0.87 -9.17 10.35
C GLU A 88 2.35 -9.46 10.09
N GLY A 89 3.19 -8.43 9.94
CA GLY A 89 4.64 -8.55 9.98
C GLY A 89 5.33 -9.05 8.71
N PHE A 90 4.61 -9.24 7.60
CA PHE A 90 5.24 -9.72 6.37
C PHE A 90 5.78 -8.57 5.50
N CYS A 91 4.92 -7.62 5.15
CA CYS A 91 5.28 -6.46 4.34
C CYS A 91 4.84 -5.18 5.03
N ALA A 92 5.77 -4.26 5.24
CA ALA A 92 5.46 -2.92 5.68
C ALA A 92 5.27 -2.01 4.47
N THR A 93 4.11 -1.39 4.36
CA THR A 93 3.92 -0.25 3.47
C THR A 93 4.03 1.02 4.28
N LEU A 94 5.11 1.76 4.03
CA LEU A 94 5.38 3.02 4.72
C LEU A 94 4.69 4.14 3.97
N SER A 95 3.47 4.48 4.39
CA SER A 95 2.90 5.74 3.97
C SER A 95 3.51 6.88 4.78
N TRP A 96 3.46 8.11 4.24
CA TRP A 96 3.84 9.32 4.96
C TRP A 96 3.12 9.48 6.32
N GLN A 97 2.07 8.73 6.56
CA GLN A 97 1.30 8.73 7.81
C GLN A 97 1.93 7.89 8.93
N CYS A 98 2.80 6.95 8.60
CA CYS A 98 3.44 6.05 9.58
C CYS A 98 4.94 6.31 9.76
N GLY A 99 5.49 7.35 9.17
CA GLY A 99 6.91 7.67 9.25
C GLY A 99 7.39 8.12 10.64
N ALA A 100 8.68 7.89 10.92
CA ALA A 100 9.34 8.28 12.17
C ALA A 100 9.19 9.78 12.49
N GLY A 101 9.06 10.63 11.48
CA GLY A 101 8.80 12.07 11.63
C GLY A 101 7.47 12.37 12.34
N LYS A 102 6.43 11.57 12.12
CA LYS A 102 5.14 11.75 12.79
C LYS A 102 5.12 11.24 14.23
N ALA A 103 5.87 10.18 14.54
CA ALA A 103 6.07 9.76 15.92
C ALA A 103 6.74 10.88 16.75
N LYS A 104 7.67 11.65 16.15
CA LYS A 104 8.28 12.83 16.77
C LYS A 104 7.32 14.02 16.92
N LEU A 105 6.29 14.12 16.08
CA LEU A 105 5.31 15.21 16.11
C LEU A 105 4.14 14.94 17.06
N GLY A 106 4.19 13.89 17.87
CA GLY A 106 3.16 13.59 18.88
C GLY A 106 1.81 13.14 18.32
N HIS A 107 1.74 12.76 17.04
CA HIS A 107 0.54 12.14 16.49
C HIS A 107 0.37 10.73 17.05
N ALA A 108 -0.84 10.39 17.48
CA ALA A 108 -1.16 9.05 17.94
C ALA A 108 -0.81 8.03 16.83
N LEU A 109 0.08 7.10 17.15
CA LEU A 109 0.37 5.98 16.28
C LEU A 109 -0.86 5.07 16.28
N THR A 110 -1.39 4.76 15.11
CA THR A 110 -2.40 3.72 14.98
C THR A 110 -1.77 2.34 15.18
N ASP A 111 -2.54 1.35 15.55
CA ASP A 111 -2.07 -0.03 15.74
C ASP A 111 -1.39 -0.63 14.50
N ASP A 112 -1.58 -0.01 13.34
CA ASP A 112 -0.96 -0.38 12.06
C ASP A 112 0.38 0.34 11.79
N CYS A 113 0.82 1.25 12.67
CA CYS A 113 2.08 1.95 12.48
C CYS A 113 3.26 1.05 12.80
N VAL A 114 4.27 1.14 11.95
CA VAL A 114 5.53 0.40 12.11
C VAL A 114 6.51 1.16 13.01
N PHE A 115 7.44 0.44 13.60
CA PHE A 115 8.51 1.00 14.40
C PHE A 115 9.85 0.88 13.66
N PHE A 116 10.63 1.97 13.65
CA PHE A 116 11.99 1.93 13.11
C PHE A 116 13.00 1.83 14.25
N ASP A 117 13.71 0.70 14.32
CA ASP A 117 14.83 0.53 15.23
C ASP A 117 16.10 1.13 14.63
N THR A 118 16.55 2.24 15.21
CA THR A 118 17.73 2.97 14.72
C THR A 118 19.03 2.22 14.99
N ALA A 119 19.08 1.36 15.98
CA ALA A 119 20.30 0.62 16.34
C ALA A 119 20.57 -0.51 15.34
N SER A 120 19.56 -1.30 15.01
CA SER A 120 19.67 -2.38 14.03
C SER A 120 19.41 -1.93 12.58
N VAL A 121 18.88 -0.73 12.39
CA VAL A 121 18.36 -0.22 11.10
C VAL A 121 17.37 -1.21 10.51
N GLN A 122 16.33 -1.53 11.28
CA GLN A 122 15.26 -2.43 10.91
C GLN A 122 13.90 -1.78 11.08
N VAL A 123 12.97 -2.13 10.20
CA VAL A 123 11.56 -1.79 10.35
C VAL A 123 10.87 -2.94 11.06
N LEU A 124 10.32 -2.66 12.23
CA LEU A 124 9.68 -3.65 13.08
C LEU A 124 8.17 -3.49 13.08
N THR A 125 7.49 -4.58 13.36
CA THR A 125 6.05 -4.60 13.62
C THR A 125 5.65 -3.61 14.73
N PRO A 126 4.39 -3.18 14.80
CA PRO A 126 3.93 -2.23 15.83
C PRO A 126 4.25 -2.67 17.26
N ASN A 127 4.29 -3.97 17.52
CA ASN A 127 4.70 -4.53 18.83
C ASN A 127 6.21 -4.53 19.09
N ARG A 128 7.02 -4.01 18.14
CA ARG A 128 8.49 -3.87 18.20
C ARG A 128 9.25 -5.19 18.35
N ARG A 129 8.70 -6.31 17.92
CA ARG A 129 9.31 -7.63 18.14
C ARG A 129 9.83 -8.29 16.88
N THR A 130 9.17 -8.07 15.75
CA THR A 130 9.45 -8.81 14.53
C THR A 130 9.85 -7.85 13.41
N PRO A 131 11.01 -8.05 12.76
CA PRO A 131 11.36 -7.29 11.58
C PRO A 131 10.45 -7.71 10.40
N PHE A 132 10.12 -6.74 9.55
CA PHE A 132 9.44 -7.02 8.30
C PHE A 132 10.39 -7.66 7.29
N ALA A 133 9.88 -8.62 6.52
CA ALA A 133 10.62 -9.23 5.42
C ALA A 133 10.77 -8.27 4.24
N ILE A 134 9.76 -7.44 3.99
CA ILE A 134 9.73 -6.46 2.91
C ILE A 134 9.31 -5.10 3.48
N VAL A 135 10.03 -4.06 3.06
CA VAL A 135 9.70 -2.67 3.42
C VAL A 135 9.55 -1.85 2.14
N HIS A 136 8.34 -1.37 1.90
CA HIS A 136 7.98 -0.60 0.73
C HIS A 136 7.82 0.89 1.07
N GLN A 137 8.26 1.79 0.18
CA GLN A 137 8.19 3.25 0.32
C GLN A 137 8.96 3.84 1.53
N TYR A 138 10.08 3.24 1.91
CA TYR A 138 10.95 3.77 2.97
C TYR A 138 11.53 5.15 2.63
N ASP A 139 11.63 5.47 1.36
CA ASP A 139 12.13 6.73 0.81
C ASP A 139 11.21 7.93 1.09
N ARG A 140 9.97 7.69 1.49
CA ARG A 140 9.00 8.74 1.83
C ARG A 140 9.31 9.48 3.13
N ASP A 141 10.19 8.93 3.97
CA ASP A 141 10.68 9.55 5.18
C ASP A 141 12.20 9.75 5.07
N SER A 142 12.66 11.00 5.08
CA SER A 142 14.07 11.33 4.89
C SER A 142 14.99 10.76 5.98
N PHE A 143 14.49 10.61 7.20
CA PHE A 143 15.25 10.01 8.29
C PHE A 143 15.52 8.53 8.05
N TRP A 144 14.49 7.78 7.63
CA TRP A 144 14.63 6.36 7.32
C TRP A 144 15.45 6.13 6.06
N ASN A 145 15.18 6.92 5.02
CA ASN A 145 15.94 6.87 3.78
C ASN A 145 17.44 7.08 4.05
N ASN A 146 17.81 8.11 4.79
CA ASN A 146 19.20 8.39 5.13
C ASN A 146 19.83 7.29 6.00
N ALA A 147 19.08 6.67 6.91
CA ALA A 147 19.59 5.58 7.74
C ALA A 147 19.85 4.31 6.90
N ILE A 148 18.93 3.99 5.97
CA ILE A 148 19.05 2.84 5.07
C ILE A 148 20.21 3.05 4.08
N ILE A 149 20.30 4.24 3.47
CA ILE A 149 21.43 4.58 2.56
C ILE A 149 22.76 4.46 3.29
N ARG A 150 22.89 4.98 4.51
CA ARG A 150 24.13 4.86 5.28
C ARG A 150 24.53 3.41 5.59
N LYS A 151 23.56 2.52 5.77
CA LYS A 151 23.83 1.12 6.10
C LYS A 151 24.09 0.25 4.88
N PHE A 152 23.36 0.47 3.79
CA PHE A 152 23.32 -0.42 2.63
C PHE A 152 23.76 0.23 1.33
N GLY A 153 23.80 1.58 1.26
CA GLY A 153 24.30 2.31 0.11
C GLY A 153 25.83 2.21 0.06
N GLN A 154 26.33 1.63 -1.04
CA GLN A 154 27.74 1.66 -1.39
C GLN A 154 27.99 2.78 -2.38
#